data_f87b101fc15b5e79fd8febad15483ec5
#
_entry.id   f87b101fc15b5e79fd8febad15483ec5
#
_cell.length_a   1.000
_cell.length_b   1.000
_cell.length_c   1.000
_cell.angle_alpha   90.00
_cell.angle_beta   90.00
_cell.angle_gamma   90.00
#
_symmetry.space_group_name_H-M   'P 1'
#
loop_
_entity.id
_entity.type
_entity.pdbx_description
1 polymer ?
#
loop_
_entity_poly.entity_id
_entity_poly.type
_entity_poly.pdbx_seq_one_letter_code
_entity_poly.pdbx_strand_id
1 'polypeptide(L)'
;MFAPLSEDELDSLASVMSYREYPKGAFIVTKGDLSNAVFMLVGGRVKISLASPEGRELALDYLEPPSYFGEMGTTDVDGRSADVIATTDVEVVIIEEKDLEYVFRIRPQLAVTLVASFSDRLREMVTRLEGMAFHDATHRVMRVMLNVATASYESRGVPVIEGLTHYEIATLAGTSRETASRVVSNLAREGVVATKGRKIVVDLFGLRDLVEKD
;
A
#
# COMPACT_ATOMS: atom_id res chain seq x y z
N MET A 1 -14.26 3.37 -5.62
CA MET A 1 -15.14 2.22 -5.30
C MET A 1 -16.63 2.58 -5.38
N PHE A 2 -17.12 3.65 -4.74
CA PHE A 2 -18.57 3.94 -4.62
C PHE A 2 -19.12 5.02 -5.56
N ALA A 3 -18.41 5.47 -6.56
CA ALA A 3 -18.93 6.36 -7.60
C ALA A 3 -19.41 5.54 -8.81
N PRO A 4 -20.60 5.76 -9.37
CA PRO A 4 -21.64 6.71 -8.99
C PRO A 4 -22.82 6.04 -8.26
N LEU A 5 -23.06 6.41 -7.00
CA LEU A 5 -24.25 6.02 -6.24
C LEU A 5 -25.28 7.17 -6.28
N SER A 6 -26.57 6.86 -6.25
CA SER A 6 -27.62 7.85 -6.02
C SER A 6 -27.60 8.33 -4.56
N GLU A 7 -28.20 9.50 -4.27
CA GLU A 7 -28.29 10.01 -2.89
C GLU A 7 -28.99 9.02 -1.95
N ASP A 8 -30.07 8.38 -2.37
CA ASP A 8 -30.81 7.39 -1.58
C ASP A 8 -29.95 6.14 -1.28
N GLU A 9 -29.09 5.72 -2.23
CA GLU A 9 -28.17 4.60 -2.04
C GLU A 9 -27.03 4.98 -1.09
N LEU A 10 -26.53 6.21 -1.16
CA LEU A 10 -25.51 6.75 -0.24
C LEU A 10 -26.06 6.82 1.20
N ASP A 11 -27.29 7.33 1.38
CA ASP A 11 -27.94 7.40 2.69
C ASP A 11 -28.17 6.01 3.27
N SER A 12 -28.61 5.05 2.44
CA SER A 12 -28.77 3.64 2.85
C SER A 12 -27.46 3.01 3.30
N LEU A 13 -26.36 3.28 2.59
CA LEU A 13 -25.03 2.80 2.95
C LEU A 13 -24.52 3.49 4.22
N ALA A 14 -24.68 4.81 4.34
CA ALA A 14 -24.25 5.56 5.51
C ALA A 14 -24.89 5.04 6.82
N SER A 15 -26.10 4.49 6.72
CA SER A 15 -26.81 3.91 7.89
C SER A 15 -26.20 2.63 8.44
N VAL A 16 -25.41 1.91 7.63
CA VAL A 16 -24.74 0.64 7.98
C VAL A 16 -23.23 0.77 8.11
N MET A 17 -22.69 1.99 7.92
CA MET A 17 -21.27 2.29 8.06
C MET A 17 -20.98 2.93 9.40
N SER A 18 -19.80 2.68 9.95
CA SER A 18 -19.30 3.37 11.13
C SER A 18 -18.01 4.12 10.81
N TYR A 19 -17.89 5.36 11.32
CA TYR A 19 -16.68 6.17 11.21
C TYR A 19 -15.80 5.97 12.43
N ARG A 20 -14.49 5.83 12.21
CA ARG A 20 -13.48 5.77 13.29
C ARG A 20 -12.21 6.51 12.93
N GLU A 21 -11.57 7.05 13.97
CA GLU A 21 -10.26 7.65 13.93
C GLU A 21 -9.26 6.79 14.71
N TYR A 22 -8.03 6.70 14.19
CA TYR A 22 -6.94 5.99 14.81
C TYR A 22 -5.71 6.90 14.89
N PRO A 23 -5.07 7.05 16.05
CA PRO A 23 -3.85 7.82 16.15
C PRO A 23 -2.70 7.11 15.47
N LYS A 24 -1.69 7.89 15.06
CA LYS A 24 -0.44 7.36 14.54
C LYS A 24 0.15 6.27 15.45
N GLY A 25 0.54 5.14 14.87
CA GLY A 25 1.10 3.97 15.54
C GLY A 25 0.06 2.95 15.99
N ALA A 26 -1.24 3.24 15.89
CA ALA A 26 -2.28 2.29 16.24
C ALA A 26 -2.33 1.11 15.25
N PHE A 27 -2.53 -0.09 15.78
CA PHE A 27 -2.93 -1.26 15.01
C PHE A 27 -4.43 -1.17 14.73
N ILE A 28 -4.80 -1.04 13.46
CA ILE A 28 -6.20 -1.00 13.01
C ILE A 28 -6.70 -2.42 12.80
N VAL A 29 -5.83 -3.29 12.29
CA VAL A 29 -6.05 -4.72 12.06
C VAL A 29 -4.81 -5.46 12.52
N THR A 30 -4.99 -6.57 13.20
CA THR A 30 -3.89 -7.47 13.62
C THR A 30 -4.01 -8.79 12.88
N LYS A 31 -2.89 -9.30 12.36
CA LYS A 31 -2.84 -10.59 11.68
C LYS A 31 -3.39 -11.70 12.58
N GLY A 32 -4.28 -12.53 12.03
CA GLY A 32 -4.94 -13.63 12.73
C GLY A 32 -6.22 -13.25 13.48
N ASP A 33 -6.57 -11.95 13.58
CA ASP A 33 -7.84 -11.52 14.14
C ASP A 33 -9.02 -12.05 13.29
N LEU A 34 -10.08 -12.55 13.93
CA LEU A 34 -11.26 -13.10 13.25
C LEU A 34 -12.31 -12.02 12.90
N SER A 35 -11.93 -10.77 12.82
CA SER A 35 -12.84 -9.69 12.45
C SER A 35 -13.09 -9.66 10.94
N ASN A 36 -14.36 -9.41 10.53
CA ASN A 36 -14.82 -9.54 9.14
C ASN A 36 -15.31 -8.20 8.57
N ALA A 37 -14.64 -7.10 8.88
CA ALA A 37 -14.99 -5.79 8.36
C ALA A 37 -14.03 -5.34 7.24
N VAL A 38 -14.53 -4.53 6.31
CA VAL A 38 -13.75 -3.79 5.32
C VAL A 38 -13.62 -2.34 5.79
N PHE A 39 -12.44 -1.81 5.66
CA PHE A 39 -12.09 -0.45 6.04
C PHE A 39 -11.84 0.39 4.79
N MET A 40 -12.58 1.47 4.63
CA MET A 40 -12.30 2.50 3.61
C MET A 40 -11.48 3.60 4.24
N LEU A 41 -10.29 3.83 3.70
CA LEU A 41 -9.40 4.88 4.13
C LEU A 41 -9.85 6.21 3.53
N VAL A 42 -10.24 7.15 4.38
CA VAL A 42 -10.74 8.49 3.98
C VAL A 42 -9.78 9.60 4.39
N GLY A 43 -8.92 9.36 5.39
CA GLY A 43 -7.87 10.28 5.83
C GLY A 43 -6.62 9.55 6.33
N GLY A 44 -5.47 10.19 6.19
CA GLY A 44 -4.20 9.66 6.68
C GLY A 44 -3.55 8.58 5.81
N ARG A 45 -2.65 7.80 6.41
CA ARG A 45 -1.86 6.77 5.72
C ARG A 45 -1.67 5.55 6.60
N VAL A 46 -1.86 4.37 6.04
CA VAL A 46 -1.62 3.08 6.71
C VAL A 46 -0.52 2.29 6.03
N LYS A 47 0.12 1.40 6.80
CA LYS A 47 1.07 0.40 6.35
C LYS A 47 0.45 -0.98 6.53
N ILE A 48 0.47 -1.80 5.49
CA ILE A 48 0.15 -3.23 5.55
C ILE A 48 1.47 -3.99 5.69
N SER A 49 1.61 -4.83 6.71
CA SER A 49 2.89 -5.51 6.98
C SER A 49 2.73 -6.91 7.55
N LEU A 50 3.80 -7.69 7.39
CA LEU A 50 4.01 -8.96 8.05
C LEU A 50 5.20 -8.84 9.00
N ALA A 51 5.08 -9.39 10.20
CA ALA A 51 6.18 -9.53 11.14
C ALA A 51 6.64 -10.99 11.21
N SER A 52 7.95 -11.22 11.18
CA SER A 52 8.53 -12.53 11.46
C SER A 52 8.59 -12.77 12.99
N PRO A 53 8.71 -14.04 13.44
CA PRO A 53 8.88 -14.34 14.87
C PRO A 53 10.11 -13.65 15.50
N GLU A 54 11.15 -13.36 14.71
CA GLU A 54 12.36 -12.66 15.15
C GLU A 54 12.21 -11.13 15.12
N GLY A 55 10.99 -10.61 14.89
CA GLY A 55 10.69 -9.18 14.88
C GLY A 55 11.12 -8.43 13.61
N ARG A 56 11.50 -9.13 12.54
CA ARG A 56 11.73 -8.50 11.23
C ARG A 56 10.39 -8.19 10.58
N GLU A 57 10.27 -6.99 10.06
CA GLU A 57 9.06 -6.51 9.39
C GLU A 57 9.26 -6.46 7.87
N LEU A 58 8.24 -6.93 7.13
CA LEU A 58 8.12 -6.78 5.69
C LEU A 58 6.87 -5.94 5.40
N ALA A 59 7.04 -4.74 4.85
CA ALA A 59 5.90 -3.98 4.36
C ALA A 59 5.41 -4.59 3.04
N LEU A 60 4.14 -4.93 3.02
CA LEU A 60 3.47 -5.38 1.80
C LEU A 60 3.02 -4.17 0.98
N ASP A 61 2.49 -3.14 1.65
CA ASP A 61 2.00 -1.93 0.98
C ASP A 61 1.90 -0.74 1.93
N TYR A 62 1.78 0.46 1.34
CA TYR A 62 1.38 1.70 2.01
C TYR A 62 0.17 2.27 1.28
N LEU A 63 -0.94 2.46 1.99
CA LEU A 63 -2.19 2.96 1.42
C LEU A 63 -2.47 4.39 1.87
N GLU A 64 -2.91 5.20 0.92
CA GLU A 64 -3.44 6.55 1.11
C GLU A 64 -4.85 6.65 0.50
N PRO A 65 -5.69 7.61 0.93
CA PRO A 65 -7.00 7.82 0.32
C PRO A 65 -6.92 8.17 -1.19
N PRO A 66 -7.88 7.70 -2.01
CA PRO A 66 -8.95 6.76 -1.69
C PRO A 66 -8.48 5.30 -1.80
N SER A 67 -8.48 4.57 -0.70
CA SER A 67 -8.07 3.15 -0.66
C SER A 67 -8.97 2.36 0.28
N TYR A 68 -8.84 1.04 0.28
CA TYR A 68 -9.52 0.16 1.21
C TYR A 68 -8.63 -1.03 1.59
N PHE A 69 -8.91 -1.62 2.75
CA PHE A 69 -8.20 -2.79 3.27
C PHE A 69 -9.12 -3.64 4.16
N GLY A 70 -8.66 -4.84 4.52
CA GLY A 70 -9.40 -5.77 5.36
C GLY A 70 -10.38 -6.68 4.61
N GLU A 71 -10.52 -6.50 3.31
CA GLU A 71 -11.41 -7.27 2.43
C GLU A 71 -11.06 -8.75 2.36
N MET A 72 -9.79 -9.13 2.53
CA MET A 72 -9.38 -10.54 2.51
C MET A 72 -9.91 -11.32 3.72
N GLY A 73 -10.04 -10.67 4.87
CA GLY A 73 -10.57 -11.31 6.08
C GLY A 73 -12.05 -11.60 6.03
N THR A 74 -12.81 -11.07 5.07
CA THR A 74 -14.26 -11.33 4.93
C THR A 74 -14.57 -12.71 4.35
N THR A 75 -13.61 -13.35 3.72
CA THR A 75 -13.78 -14.68 3.09
C THR A 75 -12.87 -15.74 3.69
N ASP A 76 -12.00 -15.36 4.65
CA ASP A 76 -10.95 -16.22 5.14
C ASP A 76 -11.29 -16.79 6.53
N VAL A 77 -11.27 -18.11 6.64
CA VAL A 77 -11.50 -18.84 7.90
C VAL A 77 -10.31 -18.66 8.86
N ASP A 78 -9.14 -18.33 8.32
CA ASP A 78 -7.90 -18.17 9.07
C ASP A 78 -7.68 -16.75 9.64
N GLY A 79 -8.65 -15.85 9.43
CA GLY A 79 -8.62 -14.47 9.93
C GLY A 79 -7.78 -13.51 9.07
N ARG A 80 -7.36 -12.41 9.66
CA ARG A 80 -6.61 -11.34 8.96
C ARG A 80 -5.26 -11.83 8.47
N SER A 81 -4.97 -11.60 7.20
CA SER A 81 -3.73 -12.05 6.53
C SER A 81 -2.49 -11.22 6.88
N ALA A 82 -2.67 -9.98 7.33
CA ALA A 82 -1.58 -9.04 7.64
C ALA A 82 -2.00 -8.04 8.73
N ASP A 83 -0.99 -7.38 9.33
CA ASP A 83 -1.20 -6.22 10.20
C ASP A 83 -1.47 -4.99 9.35
N VAL A 84 -2.34 -4.09 9.83
CA VAL A 84 -2.55 -2.75 9.28
C VAL A 84 -2.31 -1.72 10.39
N ILE A 85 -1.30 -0.88 10.18
CA ILE A 85 -0.79 0.06 11.17
C ILE A 85 -0.91 1.49 10.63
N ALA A 86 -1.46 2.39 11.44
CA ALA A 86 -1.54 3.82 11.16
C ALA A 86 -0.13 4.45 11.16
N THR A 87 0.31 5.03 10.03
CA THR A 87 1.61 5.74 9.94
C THR A 87 1.48 7.25 10.16
N THR A 88 0.26 7.76 10.06
CA THR A 88 -0.19 9.11 10.48
C THR A 88 -1.43 8.94 11.34
N ASP A 89 -2.09 10.01 11.77
CA ASP A 89 -3.47 9.94 12.21
C ASP A 89 -4.34 9.53 11.02
N VAL A 90 -5.28 8.61 11.24
CA VAL A 90 -6.03 7.90 10.19
C VAL A 90 -7.52 7.98 10.46
N GLU A 91 -8.26 8.24 9.40
CA GLU A 91 -9.72 8.23 9.37
C GLU A 91 -10.21 7.10 8.47
N VAL A 92 -11.14 6.29 8.96
CA VAL A 92 -11.72 5.18 8.19
C VAL A 92 -13.23 5.12 8.32
N VAL A 93 -13.86 4.64 7.27
CA VAL A 93 -15.25 4.17 7.28
C VAL A 93 -15.22 2.65 7.27
N ILE A 94 -15.93 2.03 8.19
CA ILE A 94 -15.95 0.58 8.41
C ILE A 94 -17.28 0.03 7.93
N ILE A 95 -17.21 -1.05 7.14
CA ILE A 95 -18.38 -1.81 6.66
C ILE A 95 -18.23 -3.24 7.15
N GLU A 96 -19.21 -3.72 7.92
CA GLU A 96 -19.25 -5.12 8.36
C GLU A 96 -19.56 -6.06 7.18
N GLU A 97 -19.08 -7.30 7.23
CA GLU A 97 -19.29 -8.31 6.19
C GLU A 97 -20.77 -8.49 5.80
N LYS A 98 -21.66 -8.59 6.80
CA LYS A 98 -23.12 -8.71 6.59
C LYS A 98 -23.72 -7.59 5.74
N ASP A 99 -23.15 -6.40 5.83
CA ASP A 99 -23.59 -5.20 5.12
C ASP A 99 -22.97 -5.14 3.71
N LEU A 100 -21.80 -5.77 3.50
CA LEU A 100 -21.20 -5.93 2.16
C LEU A 100 -22.07 -6.78 1.24
N GLU A 101 -22.67 -7.87 1.73
CA GLU A 101 -23.62 -8.67 0.94
C GLU A 101 -24.79 -7.81 0.45
N TYR A 102 -25.33 -6.97 1.31
CA TYR A 102 -26.39 -6.03 0.96
C TYR A 102 -25.93 -5.05 -0.13
N VAL A 103 -24.74 -4.47 0.01
CA VAL A 103 -24.13 -3.56 -0.96
C VAL A 103 -23.96 -4.23 -2.33
N PHE A 104 -23.43 -5.46 -2.37
CA PHE A 104 -23.26 -6.21 -3.61
C PHE A 104 -24.58 -6.63 -4.27
N ARG A 105 -25.62 -6.84 -3.47
CA ARG A 105 -26.96 -7.12 -3.99
C ARG A 105 -27.57 -5.90 -4.68
N ILE A 106 -27.38 -4.71 -4.12
CA ILE A 106 -27.84 -3.44 -4.73
C ILE A 106 -26.98 -3.08 -5.95
N ARG A 107 -25.66 -3.26 -5.85
CA ARG A 107 -24.67 -2.85 -6.86
C ARG A 107 -23.66 -3.95 -7.17
N PRO A 108 -24.02 -4.94 -8.01
CA PRO A 108 -23.10 -6.04 -8.37
C PRO A 108 -21.78 -5.57 -9.01
N GLN A 109 -21.77 -4.40 -9.66
CA GLN A 109 -20.56 -3.80 -10.27
C GLN A 109 -19.46 -3.53 -9.24
N LEU A 110 -19.81 -3.29 -7.98
CA LEU A 110 -18.81 -3.11 -6.92
C LEU A 110 -18.02 -4.38 -6.67
N ALA A 111 -18.66 -5.55 -6.76
CA ALA A 111 -17.97 -6.83 -6.66
C ALA A 111 -16.96 -7.03 -7.82
N VAL A 112 -17.35 -6.64 -9.04
CA VAL A 112 -16.43 -6.68 -10.21
C VAL A 112 -15.22 -5.78 -10.01
N THR A 113 -15.43 -4.57 -9.48
CA THR A 113 -14.34 -3.64 -9.15
C THR A 113 -13.40 -4.22 -8.09
N LEU A 114 -13.97 -4.89 -7.08
CA LEU A 114 -13.18 -5.56 -6.05
C LEU A 114 -12.32 -6.69 -6.62
N VAL A 115 -12.90 -7.54 -7.47
CA VAL A 115 -12.18 -8.63 -8.16
C VAL A 115 -11.04 -8.06 -9.04
N ALA A 116 -11.28 -6.98 -9.77
CA ALA A 116 -10.25 -6.32 -10.56
C ALA A 116 -9.09 -5.86 -9.68
N SER A 117 -9.37 -5.22 -8.53
CA SER A 117 -8.32 -4.76 -7.63
C SER A 117 -7.55 -5.91 -6.97
N PHE A 118 -8.19 -7.04 -6.66
CA PHE A 118 -7.47 -8.25 -6.21
C PHE A 118 -6.51 -8.76 -7.27
N SER A 119 -6.94 -8.74 -8.53
CA SER A 119 -6.09 -9.16 -9.66
C SER A 119 -4.86 -8.26 -9.81
N ASP A 120 -5.02 -6.95 -9.60
CA ASP A 120 -3.89 -6.00 -9.62
C ASP A 120 -2.94 -6.24 -8.45
N ARG A 121 -3.44 -6.38 -7.23
CA ARG A 121 -2.63 -6.70 -6.05
C ARG A 121 -1.88 -8.03 -6.20
N LEU A 122 -2.54 -9.05 -6.76
CA LEU A 122 -1.89 -10.34 -7.01
C LEU A 122 -0.74 -10.20 -8.03
N ARG A 123 -0.93 -9.45 -9.10
CA ARG A 123 0.15 -9.16 -10.07
C ARG A 123 1.33 -8.46 -9.40
N GLU A 124 1.08 -7.47 -8.54
CA GLU A 124 2.14 -6.81 -7.79
C GLU A 124 2.89 -7.77 -6.87
N MET A 125 2.18 -8.66 -6.17
CA MET A 125 2.80 -9.67 -5.32
C MET A 125 3.68 -10.63 -6.12
N VAL A 126 3.21 -11.10 -7.28
CA VAL A 126 4.01 -11.95 -8.19
C VAL A 126 5.29 -11.23 -8.61
N THR A 127 5.19 -9.98 -9.05
CA THR A 127 6.36 -9.16 -9.43
C THR A 127 7.36 -8.99 -8.28
N ARG A 128 6.88 -8.82 -7.04
CA ARG A 128 7.75 -8.75 -5.85
C ARG A 128 8.42 -10.07 -5.56
N LEU A 129 7.71 -11.21 -5.69
CA LEU A 129 8.28 -12.54 -5.51
C LEU A 129 9.36 -12.84 -6.57
N GLU A 130 9.12 -12.51 -7.82
CA GLU A 130 10.13 -12.59 -8.88
C GLU A 130 11.37 -11.76 -8.54
N GLY A 131 11.16 -10.52 -8.07
CA GLY A 131 12.25 -9.67 -7.60
C GLY A 131 13.06 -10.28 -6.45
N MET A 132 12.40 -10.95 -5.50
CA MET A 132 13.09 -11.62 -4.39
C MET A 132 13.84 -12.88 -4.83
N ALA A 133 13.34 -13.57 -5.85
CA ALA A 133 13.92 -14.81 -6.35
C ALA A 133 15.12 -14.59 -7.29
N PHE A 134 15.07 -13.54 -8.12
CA PHE A 134 16.02 -13.37 -9.24
C PHE A 134 16.90 -12.12 -9.14
N HIS A 135 16.61 -11.18 -8.26
CA HIS A 135 17.37 -9.94 -8.15
C HIS A 135 17.99 -9.74 -6.77
N ASP A 136 19.11 -9.04 -6.75
CA ASP A 136 19.77 -8.67 -5.51
C ASP A 136 19.03 -7.54 -4.75
N ALA A 137 19.49 -7.23 -3.56
CA ALA A 137 18.87 -6.18 -2.74
C ALA A 137 18.98 -4.77 -3.37
N THR A 138 20.05 -4.51 -4.15
CA THR A 138 20.27 -3.23 -4.83
C THR A 138 19.20 -3.00 -5.89
N HIS A 139 19.02 -4.00 -6.74
CA HIS A 139 18.01 -3.97 -7.80
C HIS A 139 16.59 -3.81 -7.23
N ARG A 140 16.25 -4.54 -6.14
CA ARG A 140 14.93 -4.41 -5.50
C ARG A 140 14.70 -2.99 -4.94
N VAL A 141 15.71 -2.36 -4.34
CA VAL A 141 15.62 -0.97 -3.89
C VAL A 141 15.40 -0.02 -5.06
N MET A 142 16.17 -0.16 -6.15
CA MET A 142 16.01 0.65 -7.35
C MET A 142 14.61 0.50 -7.95
N ARG A 143 14.08 -0.72 -8.01
CA ARG A 143 12.72 -0.99 -8.52
C ARG A 143 11.63 -0.35 -7.65
N VAL A 144 11.71 -0.41 -6.32
CA VAL A 144 10.80 0.30 -5.41
C VAL A 144 10.84 1.81 -5.67
N MET A 145 12.04 2.38 -5.79
CA MET A 145 12.20 3.81 -6.06
C MET A 145 11.62 4.21 -7.41
N LEU A 146 11.84 3.40 -8.45
CA LEU A 146 11.29 3.63 -9.79
C LEU A 146 9.76 3.62 -9.77
N ASN A 147 9.14 2.62 -9.13
CA ASN A 147 7.68 2.49 -9.06
C ASN A 147 7.05 3.71 -8.36
N VAL A 148 7.58 4.11 -7.20
CA VAL A 148 7.06 5.26 -6.43
C VAL A 148 7.23 6.57 -7.20
N ALA A 149 8.40 6.77 -7.83
CA ALA A 149 8.65 7.97 -8.63
C ALA A 149 7.79 8.04 -9.89
N THR A 150 7.52 6.90 -10.54
CA THR A 150 6.63 6.80 -11.71
C THR A 150 5.20 7.15 -11.32
N ALA A 151 4.66 6.57 -10.24
CA ALA A 151 3.32 6.89 -9.73
C ALA A 151 3.19 8.38 -9.35
N SER A 152 4.24 8.97 -8.77
CA SER A 152 4.29 10.41 -8.49
C SER A 152 4.30 11.25 -9.78
N TYR A 153 5.03 10.82 -10.80
CA TYR A 153 5.04 11.50 -12.10
C TYR A 153 3.68 11.44 -12.79
N GLU A 154 3.02 10.28 -12.80
CA GLU A 154 1.70 10.09 -13.40
C GLU A 154 0.62 10.92 -12.70
N SER A 155 0.68 11.05 -11.37
CA SER A 155 -0.32 11.77 -10.59
C SER A 155 -0.07 13.27 -10.47
N ARG A 156 1.20 13.71 -10.47
CA ARG A 156 1.60 15.10 -10.15
C ARG A 156 2.50 15.76 -11.19
N GLY A 157 2.92 15.04 -12.24
CA GLY A 157 3.83 15.52 -13.28
C GLY A 157 5.29 15.69 -12.85
N VAL A 158 5.66 15.19 -11.65
CA VAL A 158 7.05 15.28 -11.12
C VAL A 158 7.49 13.95 -10.54
N PRO A 159 8.68 13.44 -10.92
CA PRO A 159 9.20 12.16 -10.44
C PRO A 159 9.89 12.34 -9.08
N VAL A 160 9.10 12.36 -8.02
CA VAL A 160 9.55 12.59 -6.65
C VAL A 160 9.07 11.50 -5.72
N ILE A 161 9.98 10.97 -4.89
CA ILE A 161 9.64 10.14 -3.74
C ILE A 161 9.49 11.09 -2.54
N GLU A 162 8.26 11.25 -2.07
CA GLU A 162 7.92 12.09 -0.93
C GLU A 162 7.19 11.25 0.12
N GLY A 163 7.51 11.50 1.40
CA GLY A 163 6.86 10.79 2.50
C GLY A 163 7.37 9.37 2.77
N LEU A 164 8.34 8.86 2.00
CA LEU A 164 9.03 7.61 2.29
C LEU A 164 10.44 7.87 2.85
N THR A 165 10.72 7.26 3.99
CA THR A 165 12.07 7.20 4.58
C THR A 165 12.89 6.08 3.95
N HIS A 166 14.22 6.09 4.12
CA HIS A 166 15.08 4.98 3.72
C HIS A 166 14.69 3.65 4.41
N TYR A 167 14.12 3.72 5.62
CA TYR A 167 13.60 2.55 6.32
C TYR A 167 12.39 1.97 5.57
N GLU A 168 11.44 2.81 5.17
CA GLU A 168 10.24 2.38 4.44
C GLU A 168 10.58 1.83 3.06
N ILE A 169 11.53 2.46 2.33
CA ILE A 169 12.05 1.93 1.06
C ILE A 169 12.69 0.56 1.28
N ALA A 170 13.49 0.39 2.34
CA ALA A 170 14.12 -0.86 2.70
C ALA A 170 13.08 -1.96 2.99
N THR A 171 12.04 -1.60 3.77
CA THR A 171 10.97 -2.54 4.16
C THR A 171 10.16 -2.99 2.94
N LEU A 172 9.87 -2.09 1.99
CA LEU A 172 9.23 -2.43 0.71
C LEU A 172 10.12 -3.30 -0.18
N ALA A 173 11.44 -3.07 -0.16
CA ALA A 173 12.42 -3.86 -0.93
C ALA A 173 12.81 -5.19 -0.26
N GLY A 174 12.32 -5.47 0.95
CA GLY A 174 12.70 -6.67 1.71
C GLY A 174 14.20 -6.70 2.03
N THR A 175 14.76 -5.57 2.51
CA THR A 175 16.19 -5.44 2.82
C THR A 175 16.43 -4.58 4.06
N SER A 176 17.69 -4.37 4.46
CA SER A 176 18.03 -3.52 5.60
C SER A 176 18.04 -2.04 5.23
N ARG A 177 17.79 -1.17 6.25
CA ARG A 177 17.87 0.30 6.10
C ARG A 177 19.25 0.73 5.60
N GLU A 178 20.30 0.08 6.07
CA GLU A 178 21.70 0.36 5.70
C GLU A 178 21.91 0.09 4.20
N THR A 179 21.36 -1.03 3.69
CA THR A 179 21.41 -1.35 2.25
C THR A 179 20.67 -0.32 1.42
N ALA A 180 19.44 0.04 1.80
CA ALA A 180 18.68 1.07 1.08
C ALA A 180 19.40 2.42 1.11
N SER A 181 19.93 2.84 2.26
CA SER A 181 20.70 4.09 2.39
C SER A 181 21.94 4.11 1.50
N ARG A 182 22.66 2.98 1.42
CA ARG A 182 23.83 2.83 0.55
C ARG A 182 23.46 2.94 -0.93
N VAL A 183 22.37 2.29 -1.35
CA VAL A 183 21.88 2.36 -2.74
C VAL A 183 21.48 3.78 -3.10
N VAL A 184 20.68 4.47 -2.28
CA VAL A 184 20.29 5.87 -2.50
C VAL A 184 21.52 6.79 -2.60
N SER A 185 22.52 6.57 -1.74
CA SER A 185 23.78 7.36 -1.77
C SER A 185 24.59 7.10 -3.03
N ASN A 186 24.62 5.88 -3.55
CA ASN A 186 25.28 5.55 -4.80
C ASN A 186 24.58 6.22 -5.99
N LEU A 187 23.25 6.07 -6.08
CA LEU A 187 22.45 6.73 -7.13
C LEU A 187 22.58 8.26 -7.10
N ALA A 188 22.73 8.85 -5.91
CA ALA A 188 22.97 10.29 -5.78
C ALA A 188 24.37 10.71 -6.31
N ARG A 189 25.41 9.89 -6.10
CA ARG A 189 26.75 10.13 -6.67
C ARG A 189 26.78 9.98 -8.19
N GLU A 190 25.96 9.10 -8.73
CA GLU A 190 25.80 8.88 -10.17
C GLU A 190 24.87 9.92 -10.83
N GLY A 191 24.26 10.83 -10.03
CA GLY A 191 23.36 11.86 -10.52
C GLY A 191 21.96 11.39 -10.89
N VAL A 192 21.65 10.11 -10.66
CA VAL A 192 20.33 9.51 -10.96
C VAL A 192 19.26 9.96 -9.97
N VAL A 193 19.64 10.31 -8.75
CA VAL A 193 18.73 10.89 -7.76
C VAL A 193 19.34 12.13 -7.09
N ALA A 194 18.48 13.04 -6.61
CA ALA A 194 18.90 14.20 -5.82
C ALA A 194 18.03 14.32 -4.57
N THR A 195 18.65 14.28 -3.40
CA THR A 195 17.93 14.43 -2.12
C THR A 195 17.76 15.91 -1.78
N LYS A 196 16.53 16.36 -1.57
CA LYS A 196 16.18 17.73 -1.15
C LYS A 196 15.31 17.67 0.11
N GLY A 197 15.92 17.78 1.28
CA GLY A 197 15.23 17.62 2.56
C GLY A 197 14.61 16.22 2.70
N ARG A 198 13.27 16.14 2.77
CA ARG A 198 12.53 14.87 2.87
C ARG A 198 12.06 14.31 1.51
N LYS A 199 12.52 14.88 0.41
CA LYS A 199 12.15 14.48 -0.95
C LYS A 199 13.38 13.94 -1.67
N ILE A 200 13.16 12.90 -2.48
CA ILE A 200 14.16 12.36 -3.41
C ILE A 200 13.61 12.61 -4.82
N VAL A 201 14.25 13.49 -5.55
CA VAL A 201 13.97 13.73 -6.97
C VAL A 201 14.68 12.66 -7.78
N VAL A 202 14.00 12.04 -8.73
CA VAL A 202 14.49 10.88 -9.47
C VAL A 202 14.57 11.20 -10.96
N ASP A 203 15.71 10.89 -11.58
CA ASP A 203 15.78 10.77 -13.02
C ASP A 203 15.16 9.42 -13.43
N LEU A 204 13.92 9.45 -13.94
CA LEU A 204 13.20 8.24 -14.32
C LEU A 204 13.88 7.45 -15.45
N PHE A 205 14.52 8.15 -16.40
CA PHE A 205 15.22 7.50 -17.51
C PHE A 205 16.47 6.80 -17.03
N GLY A 206 17.31 7.52 -16.28
CA GLY A 206 18.54 6.97 -15.72
C GLY A 206 18.27 5.79 -14.76
N LEU A 207 17.24 5.90 -13.91
CA LEU A 207 16.91 4.84 -12.97
C LEU A 207 16.31 3.60 -13.69
N ARG A 208 15.48 3.82 -14.71
CA ARG A 208 14.91 2.72 -15.52
C ARG A 208 16.00 1.95 -16.27
N ASP A 209 16.94 2.66 -16.87
CA ASP A 209 18.06 2.05 -17.60
C ASP A 209 18.95 1.18 -16.68
N LEU A 210 19.13 1.59 -15.42
CA LEU A 210 19.84 0.78 -14.43
C LEU A 210 19.05 -0.48 -14.00
N VAL A 211 17.73 -0.36 -13.86
CA VAL A 211 16.84 -1.48 -13.48
C VAL A 211 16.70 -2.51 -14.63
N GLU A 212 16.79 -2.09 -15.89
CA GLU A 212 16.64 -2.98 -17.06
C GLU A 212 17.95 -3.66 -17.48
N LYS A 213 19.11 -3.19 -17.01
CA LYS A 213 20.44 -3.74 -17.35
C LYS A 213 20.91 -4.87 -16.43
N ASP A 214 20.34 -4.98 -15.25
CA ASP A 214 20.60 -6.06 -14.27
C ASP A 214 19.57 -7.19 -14.43
#